data_9217a2b4c333e9c3ef8a23a8ded68d29
#
_entry.id   9217a2b4c333e9c3ef8a23a8ded68d29
#
_cell.length_a   1.000
_cell.length_b   1.000
_cell.length_c   1.000
_cell.angle_alpha   90.00
_cell.angle_beta   90.00
_cell.angle_gamma   90.00
#
_symmetry.space_group_name_H-M   'P 1'
#
loop_
_entity.id
_entity.type
_entity.pdbx_description
1 polymer ?
#
loop_
_entity_poly.entity_id
_entity_poly.type
_entity_poly.pdbx_seq_one_letter_code
_entity_poly.pdbx_strand_id
1 'polypeptide(L)'
;MINLVIWNEFVHEQEDEHVKSIYPKGIHGCIKDFLSDDRSLNISTATLEEKDHGLSEELLEKTDVLIWWGHKAHKLVEDRIVDRIQQRVLEGMGLLVLHSGHHSKIFKRMMGTTANIRWAERGEKERIWICNPGHPIAEGLDEYFEIEMTEMYGEPFQVPAPDETVFVSWFEGGEVFRSGLCYKRGNGKIFYFRPGHESYPVYYN
;
A
#
# COMPACT_ATOMS: atom_id res chain seq x y z
N MET A 1 -5.14 -5.31 -21.22
CA MET A 1 -5.49 -4.15 -20.36
C MET A 1 -5.64 -4.72 -18.96
N ILE A 2 -4.97 -4.14 -17.97
CA ILE A 2 -5.00 -4.60 -16.57
C ILE A 2 -6.11 -3.84 -15.84
N ASN A 3 -7.04 -4.53 -15.22
CA ASN A 3 -8.09 -3.95 -14.40
C ASN A 3 -7.53 -3.68 -12.99
N LEU A 4 -7.30 -2.42 -12.70
CA LEU A 4 -6.74 -1.93 -11.44
C LEU A 4 -7.82 -1.28 -10.59
N VAL A 5 -7.96 -1.72 -9.34
CA VAL A 5 -8.78 -1.05 -8.34
C VAL A 5 -7.87 -0.41 -7.30
N ILE A 6 -8.07 0.87 -7.01
CA ILE A 6 -7.39 1.59 -5.95
C ILE A 6 -8.37 1.80 -4.81
N TRP A 7 -8.20 1.06 -3.74
CA TRP A 7 -9.01 1.18 -2.53
C TRP A 7 -8.35 2.07 -1.50
N ASN A 8 -9.12 3.00 -0.97
CA ASN A 8 -8.71 3.88 0.12
C ASN A 8 -9.80 3.94 1.18
N GLU A 9 -9.46 3.85 2.46
CA GLU A 9 -10.46 4.06 3.53
C GLU A 9 -11.09 5.45 3.48
N PHE A 10 -10.37 6.45 2.98
CA PHE A 10 -10.82 7.82 2.72
C PHE A 10 -11.49 8.49 3.95
N VAL A 11 -10.98 8.21 5.13
CA VAL A 11 -11.47 8.78 6.40
C VAL A 11 -10.65 9.99 6.82
N HIS A 12 -9.32 9.85 6.85
CA HIS A 12 -8.42 10.90 7.34
C HIS A 12 -8.49 12.15 6.47
N GLU A 13 -8.55 12.00 5.16
CA GLU A 13 -8.69 13.12 4.21
C GLU A 13 -10.03 13.87 4.34
N GLN A 14 -11.03 13.26 4.97
CA GLN A 14 -12.32 13.93 5.24
C GLN A 14 -12.36 14.59 6.61
N GLU A 15 -11.61 14.07 7.61
CA GLU A 15 -11.63 14.53 8.98
C GLU A 15 -10.55 15.58 9.31
N ASP A 16 -9.44 15.59 8.57
CA ASP A 16 -8.28 16.46 8.83
C ASP A 16 -8.03 17.41 7.65
N GLU A 17 -8.14 18.72 7.91
CA GLU A 17 -7.98 19.77 6.89
C GLU A 17 -6.55 19.83 6.32
N HIS A 18 -5.51 19.45 7.10
CA HIS A 18 -4.15 19.38 6.59
C HIS A 18 -4.02 18.25 5.56
N VAL A 19 -4.45 17.05 5.90
CA VAL A 19 -4.44 15.89 4.99
C VAL A 19 -5.27 16.17 3.74
N LYS A 20 -6.46 16.75 3.90
CA LYS A 20 -7.33 17.18 2.79
C LYS A 20 -6.65 18.20 1.88
N SER A 21 -5.87 19.12 2.46
CA SER A 21 -5.13 20.12 1.66
C SER A 21 -4.04 19.48 0.79
N ILE A 22 -3.43 18.38 1.26
CA ILE A 22 -2.42 17.63 0.50
C ILE A 22 -3.10 16.75 -0.56
N TYR A 23 -4.16 16.01 -0.17
CA TYR A 23 -4.86 15.06 -1.03
C TYR A 23 -6.34 15.43 -1.23
N PRO A 24 -6.65 16.53 -1.94
CA PRO A 24 -8.04 17.03 -2.05
C PRO A 24 -9.00 16.07 -2.75
N LYS A 25 -8.48 15.13 -3.55
CA LYS A 25 -9.25 14.04 -4.18
C LYS A 25 -9.09 12.70 -3.45
N GLY A 26 -8.47 12.71 -2.25
CA GLY A 26 -8.02 11.52 -1.56
C GLY A 26 -6.76 10.91 -2.18
N ILE A 27 -6.10 10.04 -1.42
CA ILE A 27 -4.89 9.33 -1.90
C ILE A 27 -5.22 8.46 -3.12
N HIS A 28 -6.38 7.81 -3.15
CA HIS A 28 -6.84 7.02 -4.30
C HIS A 28 -6.96 7.86 -5.57
N GLY A 29 -7.46 9.10 -5.44
CA GLY A 29 -7.56 10.03 -6.55
C GLY A 29 -6.19 10.49 -7.04
N CYS A 30 -5.25 10.77 -6.13
CA CYS A 30 -3.87 11.13 -6.47
C CYS A 30 -3.17 10.00 -7.24
N ILE A 31 -3.24 8.76 -6.74
CA ILE A 31 -2.63 7.60 -7.40
C ILE A 31 -3.29 7.35 -8.77
N LYS A 32 -4.62 7.49 -8.85
CA LYS A 32 -5.33 7.37 -10.13
C LYS A 32 -4.87 8.42 -11.14
N ASP A 33 -4.78 9.68 -10.73
CA ASP A 33 -4.34 10.77 -11.60
C ASP A 33 -2.91 10.51 -12.12
N PHE A 34 -2.00 10.05 -11.24
CA PHE A 34 -0.63 9.69 -11.61
C PHE A 34 -0.56 8.55 -12.66
N LEU A 35 -1.42 7.55 -12.52
CA LEU A 35 -1.43 6.38 -13.41
C LEU A 35 -2.29 6.57 -14.68
N SER A 36 -2.99 7.69 -14.81
CA SER A 36 -4.03 7.90 -15.85
C SER A 36 -3.50 7.89 -17.28
N ASP A 37 -2.23 8.21 -17.47
CA ASP A 37 -1.60 8.27 -18.80
C ASP A 37 -1.21 6.87 -19.33
N ASP A 38 -1.17 5.86 -18.47
CA ASP A 38 -0.89 4.48 -18.87
C ASP A 38 -2.13 3.81 -19.46
N ARG A 39 -2.17 3.75 -20.80
CA ARG A 39 -3.28 3.15 -21.56
C ARG A 39 -3.40 1.62 -21.40
N SER A 40 -2.43 0.98 -20.77
CA SER A 40 -2.51 -0.46 -20.46
C SER A 40 -3.40 -0.75 -19.26
N LEU A 41 -3.73 0.28 -18.46
CA LEU A 41 -4.51 0.20 -17.24
C LEU A 41 -5.97 0.63 -17.47
N ASN A 42 -6.88 -0.12 -16.86
CA ASN A 42 -8.29 0.27 -16.66
C ASN A 42 -8.50 0.52 -15.16
N ILE A 43 -8.52 1.79 -14.74
CA ILE A 43 -8.41 2.19 -13.35
C ILE A 43 -9.76 2.60 -12.78
N SER A 44 -10.19 1.93 -11.71
CA SER A 44 -11.31 2.33 -10.86
C SER A 44 -10.86 2.61 -9.43
N THR A 45 -11.67 3.35 -8.70
CA THR A 45 -11.42 3.66 -7.28
C THR A 45 -12.59 3.14 -6.45
N ALA A 46 -12.32 2.80 -5.19
CA ALA A 46 -13.31 2.37 -4.22
C ALA A 46 -12.94 2.86 -2.82
N THR A 47 -13.94 3.13 -1.97
CA THR A 47 -13.74 3.65 -0.63
C THR A 47 -14.57 2.92 0.42
N LEU A 48 -14.21 3.11 1.70
CA LEU A 48 -14.82 2.42 2.83
C LEU A 48 -16.35 2.68 2.94
N GLU A 49 -16.78 3.93 2.68
CA GLU A 49 -18.19 4.34 2.88
C GLU A 49 -19.13 3.84 1.78
N GLU A 50 -18.60 3.36 0.66
CA GLU A 50 -19.41 2.81 -0.41
C GLU A 50 -20.06 1.47 0.01
N LYS A 51 -21.18 1.13 -0.65
CA LYS A 51 -21.78 -0.20 -0.45
C LYS A 51 -20.75 -1.29 -0.73
N ASP A 52 -20.68 -2.31 0.16
CA ASP A 52 -19.65 -3.36 0.10
C ASP A 52 -18.21 -2.78 0.10
N HIS A 53 -18.02 -1.59 0.67
CA HIS A 53 -16.76 -0.83 0.62
C HIS A 53 -16.27 -0.60 -0.82
N GLY A 54 -17.20 -0.45 -1.77
CA GLY A 54 -16.90 -0.36 -3.20
C GLY A 54 -16.33 -1.64 -3.83
N LEU A 55 -16.20 -2.74 -3.08
CA LEU A 55 -15.58 -4.00 -3.48
C LEU A 55 -16.60 -5.13 -3.64
N SER A 56 -17.56 -4.91 -4.58
CA SER A 56 -18.54 -5.95 -4.92
C SER A 56 -17.88 -7.21 -5.50
N GLU A 57 -18.58 -8.34 -5.44
CA GLU A 57 -18.10 -9.59 -6.06
C GLU A 57 -17.82 -9.39 -7.54
N GLU A 58 -18.75 -8.76 -8.26
CA GLU A 58 -18.62 -8.52 -9.70
C GLU A 58 -17.39 -7.66 -10.06
N LEU A 59 -17.08 -6.64 -9.24
CA LEU A 59 -15.87 -5.83 -9.44
C LEU A 59 -14.62 -6.66 -9.18
N LEU A 60 -14.57 -7.36 -8.06
CA LEU A 60 -13.40 -8.15 -7.67
C LEU A 60 -13.12 -9.30 -8.64
N GLU A 61 -14.16 -9.93 -9.23
CA GLU A 61 -13.99 -10.97 -10.26
C GLU A 61 -13.23 -10.46 -11.49
N LYS A 62 -13.41 -9.21 -11.83
CA LYS A 62 -12.76 -8.56 -13.00
C LYS A 62 -11.44 -7.90 -12.66
N THR A 63 -11.09 -7.78 -11.36
CA THR A 63 -9.91 -7.08 -10.89
C THR A 63 -8.66 -7.96 -11.02
N ASP A 64 -7.66 -7.45 -11.72
CA ASP A 64 -6.35 -8.08 -11.85
C ASP A 64 -5.41 -7.67 -10.71
N VAL A 65 -5.51 -6.39 -10.28
CA VAL A 65 -4.67 -5.84 -9.21
C VAL A 65 -5.50 -4.93 -8.30
N LEU A 66 -5.36 -5.12 -6.99
CA LEU A 66 -5.93 -4.26 -5.95
C LEU A 66 -4.81 -3.51 -5.21
N ILE A 67 -4.84 -2.18 -5.26
CA ILE A 67 -4.02 -1.32 -4.39
C ILE A 67 -4.83 -1.03 -3.13
N TRP A 68 -4.21 -1.21 -1.97
CA TRP A 68 -4.83 -1.04 -0.67
C TRP A 68 -4.11 0.03 0.15
N TRP A 69 -4.82 1.11 0.45
CA TRP A 69 -4.39 2.10 1.41
C TRP A 69 -5.41 2.22 2.55
N GLY A 70 -4.96 2.20 3.80
CA GLY A 70 -5.80 2.39 4.98
C GLY A 70 -4.95 2.73 6.20
N HIS A 71 -5.48 3.53 7.13
CA HIS A 71 -4.77 4.06 8.28
C HIS A 71 -5.58 3.99 9.59
N LYS A 72 -6.71 4.71 9.66
CA LYS A 72 -7.49 4.88 10.90
C LYS A 72 -8.60 3.83 11.09
N ALA A 73 -9.15 3.34 10.00
CA ALA A 73 -10.43 2.62 9.98
C ALA A 73 -10.31 1.12 9.64
N HIS A 74 -9.12 0.52 9.78
CA HIS A 74 -8.89 -0.91 9.48
C HIS A 74 -9.95 -1.86 10.07
N LYS A 75 -10.46 -1.54 11.28
CA LYS A 75 -11.43 -2.39 11.97
C LYS A 75 -12.83 -2.33 11.37
N LEU A 76 -13.15 -1.23 10.65
CA LEU A 76 -14.46 -1.02 10.04
C LEU A 76 -14.65 -1.84 8.75
N VAL A 77 -13.55 -2.30 8.14
CA VAL A 77 -13.66 -3.18 6.98
C VAL A 77 -14.32 -4.49 7.39
N GLU A 78 -15.44 -4.82 6.76
CA GLU A 78 -16.21 -6.02 7.06
C GLU A 78 -15.46 -7.30 6.71
N ASP A 79 -15.55 -8.32 7.58
CA ASP A 79 -14.81 -9.57 7.38
C ASP A 79 -15.20 -10.30 6.09
N ARG A 80 -16.48 -10.21 5.67
CA ARG A 80 -16.93 -10.77 4.38
C ARG A 80 -16.21 -10.17 3.16
N ILE A 81 -15.85 -8.87 3.24
CA ILE A 81 -15.06 -8.20 2.17
C ILE A 81 -13.63 -8.70 2.21
N VAL A 82 -13.06 -8.84 3.41
CA VAL A 82 -11.72 -9.42 3.58
C VAL A 82 -11.67 -10.86 3.05
N ASP A 83 -12.72 -11.66 3.27
CA ASP A 83 -12.83 -13.03 2.76
C ASP A 83 -12.81 -13.06 1.23
N ARG A 84 -13.57 -12.18 0.57
CA ARG A 84 -13.58 -12.02 -0.89
C ARG A 84 -12.20 -11.65 -1.44
N ILE A 85 -11.55 -10.64 -0.85
CA ILE A 85 -10.21 -10.20 -1.28
C ILE A 85 -9.21 -11.34 -1.12
N GLN A 86 -9.23 -12.04 0.03
CA GLN A 86 -8.36 -13.18 0.26
C GLN A 86 -8.54 -14.25 -0.80
N GLN A 87 -9.79 -14.63 -1.10
CA GLN A 87 -10.10 -15.63 -2.12
C GLN A 87 -9.54 -15.20 -3.48
N ARG A 88 -9.77 -13.95 -3.89
CA ARG A 88 -9.27 -13.43 -5.16
C ARG A 88 -7.73 -13.40 -5.23
N VAL A 89 -7.05 -13.05 -4.12
CA VAL A 89 -5.58 -13.13 -4.07
C VAL A 89 -5.11 -14.57 -4.20
N LEU A 90 -5.73 -15.50 -3.50
CA LEU A 90 -5.36 -16.94 -3.61
C LEU A 90 -5.58 -17.49 -5.03
N GLU A 91 -6.54 -16.97 -5.78
CA GLU A 91 -6.84 -17.32 -7.17
C GLU A 91 -5.88 -16.64 -8.18
N GLY A 92 -5.22 -15.56 -7.82
CA GLY A 92 -4.21 -14.93 -8.70
C GLY A 92 -4.24 -13.41 -8.78
N MET A 93 -5.21 -12.73 -8.16
CA MET A 93 -5.23 -11.26 -8.10
C MET A 93 -3.98 -10.74 -7.39
N GLY A 94 -3.34 -9.71 -7.95
CA GLY A 94 -2.26 -8.99 -7.28
C GLY A 94 -2.79 -8.09 -6.17
N LEU A 95 -2.04 -7.96 -5.07
CA LEU A 95 -2.36 -7.06 -3.96
C LEU A 95 -1.16 -6.18 -3.63
N LEU A 96 -1.29 -4.87 -3.83
CA LEU A 96 -0.32 -3.87 -3.37
C LEU A 96 -0.84 -3.26 -2.07
N VAL A 97 -0.07 -3.39 -1.00
CA VAL A 97 -0.40 -2.82 0.31
C VAL A 97 0.54 -1.68 0.60
N LEU A 98 -0.03 -0.49 0.77
CA LEU A 98 0.73 0.74 0.95
C LEU A 98 0.76 1.16 2.42
N HIS A 99 1.91 1.63 2.87
CA HIS A 99 2.13 2.31 4.15
C HIS A 99 1.48 1.60 5.34
N SER A 100 0.62 2.29 6.09
CA SER A 100 -0.14 1.81 7.25
C SER A 100 -1.11 0.67 6.92
N GLY A 101 -1.35 0.39 5.63
CA GLY A 101 -2.09 -0.79 5.17
C GLY A 101 -1.56 -2.13 5.70
N HIS A 102 -0.31 -2.17 6.23
CA HIS A 102 0.20 -3.35 6.93
C HIS A 102 -0.65 -3.75 8.14
N HIS A 103 -1.37 -2.81 8.77
CA HIS A 103 -2.31 -3.10 9.86
C HIS A 103 -3.70 -3.54 9.38
N SER A 104 -3.99 -3.52 8.08
CA SER A 104 -5.26 -3.97 7.53
C SER A 104 -5.56 -5.43 7.86
N LYS A 105 -6.85 -5.76 7.96
CA LYS A 105 -7.29 -7.15 8.18
C LYS A 105 -6.80 -8.07 7.07
N ILE A 106 -6.84 -7.60 5.81
CA ILE A 106 -6.40 -8.42 4.67
C ILE A 106 -4.90 -8.71 4.74
N PHE A 107 -4.04 -7.72 5.00
CA PHE A 107 -2.61 -7.96 5.06
C PHE A 107 -2.24 -8.89 6.22
N LYS A 108 -2.76 -8.64 7.43
CA LYS A 108 -2.54 -9.51 8.58
C LYS A 108 -2.97 -10.95 8.30
N ARG A 109 -4.10 -11.15 7.65
CA ARG A 109 -4.60 -12.47 7.28
C ARG A 109 -3.68 -13.18 6.28
N MET A 110 -3.22 -12.46 5.25
CA MET A 110 -2.30 -13.02 4.25
C MET A 110 -0.91 -13.30 4.81
N MET A 111 -0.47 -12.54 5.81
CA MET A 111 0.82 -12.75 6.48
C MET A 111 0.75 -13.78 7.62
N GLY A 112 -0.41 -13.99 8.23
CA GLY A 112 -0.58 -14.88 9.39
C GLY A 112 0.06 -14.34 10.67
N THR A 113 0.24 -13.02 10.76
CA THR A 113 0.95 -12.35 11.87
C THR A 113 0.24 -11.06 12.27
N THR A 114 0.74 -10.39 13.31
CA THR A 114 0.22 -9.09 13.74
C THR A 114 0.62 -7.95 12.79
N ALA A 115 1.67 -8.16 11.99
CA ALA A 115 2.31 -7.14 11.16
C ALA A 115 2.67 -5.85 11.92
N ASN A 116 2.97 -5.96 13.21
CA ASN A 116 3.39 -4.83 14.04
C ASN A 116 4.78 -4.33 13.65
N ILE A 117 5.02 -3.07 13.93
CA ILE A 117 6.27 -2.35 13.69
C ILE A 117 6.59 -1.44 14.87
N ARG A 118 7.76 -0.83 14.86
CA ARG A 118 8.02 0.43 15.59
C ARG A 118 7.80 1.60 14.64
N TRP A 119 7.25 2.68 15.12
CA TRP A 119 7.01 3.87 14.33
C TRP A 119 7.14 5.14 15.18
N ALA A 120 7.41 6.26 14.52
CA ALA A 120 7.38 7.59 15.14
C ALA A 120 7.09 8.67 14.09
N GLU A 121 6.19 9.57 14.43
CA GLU A 121 5.86 10.74 13.63
C GLU A 121 6.84 11.88 13.93
N ARG A 122 8.02 11.84 13.30
CA ARG A 122 9.09 12.81 13.54
C ARG A 122 9.37 13.72 12.35
N GLY A 123 8.81 13.42 11.18
CA GLY A 123 9.11 14.14 9.94
C GLY A 123 10.55 13.95 9.51
N GLU A 124 11.04 12.73 9.54
CA GLU A 124 12.42 12.40 9.21
C GLU A 124 12.61 12.17 7.70
N LYS A 125 13.84 12.42 7.23
CA LYS A 125 14.27 12.01 5.90
C LYS A 125 14.37 10.49 5.84
N GLU A 126 13.89 9.93 4.74
CA GLU A 126 14.01 8.52 4.41
C GLU A 126 14.84 8.35 3.15
N ARG A 127 15.84 7.45 3.19
CA ARG A 127 16.52 6.95 2.01
C ARG A 127 16.11 5.51 1.76
N ILE A 128 15.63 5.24 0.56
CA ILE A 128 15.13 3.92 0.16
C ILE A 128 16.13 3.32 -0.82
N TRP A 129 16.84 2.29 -0.36
CA TRP A 129 17.83 1.56 -1.14
C TRP A 129 17.18 0.48 -1.98
N ILE A 130 17.60 0.36 -3.25
CA ILE A 130 17.20 -0.70 -4.15
C ILE A 130 18.09 -1.92 -3.89
N CYS A 131 17.56 -2.91 -3.15
CA CYS A 131 18.32 -4.11 -2.76
C CYS A 131 18.28 -5.21 -3.83
N ASN A 132 17.29 -5.16 -4.72
CA ASN A 132 17.17 -6.09 -5.85
C ASN A 132 16.97 -5.30 -7.16
N PRO A 133 18.06 -4.75 -7.75
CA PRO A 133 17.97 -3.92 -8.96
C PRO A 133 17.52 -4.66 -10.21
N GLY A 134 17.60 -6.00 -10.23
CA GLY A 134 17.08 -6.84 -11.31
C GLY A 134 15.58 -7.14 -11.23
N HIS A 135 14.92 -6.72 -10.15
CA HIS A 135 13.49 -6.96 -9.99
C HIS A 135 12.65 -5.99 -10.84
N PRO A 136 11.57 -6.43 -11.53
CA PRO A 136 10.77 -5.55 -12.38
C PRO A 136 10.22 -4.29 -11.69
N ILE A 137 9.92 -4.35 -10.38
CA ILE A 137 9.49 -3.18 -9.59
C ILE A 137 10.59 -2.13 -9.45
N ALA A 138 11.85 -2.51 -9.62
CA ALA A 138 12.99 -1.60 -9.52
C ALA A 138 13.46 -1.06 -10.89
N GLU A 139 12.79 -1.44 -11.97
CA GLU A 139 13.16 -1.02 -13.33
C GLU A 139 13.10 0.51 -13.47
N GLY A 140 14.17 1.10 -13.95
CA GLY A 140 14.30 2.55 -14.14
C GLY A 140 14.64 3.35 -12.90
N LEU A 141 14.82 2.69 -11.75
CA LEU A 141 15.28 3.35 -10.52
C LEU A 141 16.80 3.33 -10.43
N ASP A 142 17.38 4.40 -9.88
CA ASP A 142 18.79 4.46 -9.51
C ASP A 142 19.10 3.58 -8.28
N GLU A 143 20.31 3.67 -7.73
CA GLU A 143 20.73 2.89 -6.56
C GLU A 143 19.83 3.13 -5.32
N TYR A 144 19.32 4.34 -5.19
CA TYR A 144 18.39 4.75 -4.13
C TYR A 144 17.55 5.96 -4.57
N PHE A 145 16.49 6.22 -3.84
CA PHE A 145 15.77 7.50 -3.88
C PHE A 145 15.46 7.98 -2.46
N GLU A 146 15.10 9.25 -2.31
CA GLU A 146 14.88 9.88 -1.01
C GLU A 146 13.51 10.51 -0.92
N ILE A 147 12.95 10.47 0.29
CA ILE A 147 11.77 11.23 0.71
C ILE A 147 12.24 12.18 1.80
N GLU A 148 12.09 13.49 1.57
CA GLU A 148 12.65 14.52 2.45
C GLU A 148 12.01 14.52 3.84
N MET A 149 10.72 14.17 3.93
CA MET A 149 9.98 14.19 5.18
C MET A 149 8.90 13.12 5.18
N THR A 150 8.93 12.24 6.16
CA THR A 150 7.92 11.19 6.33
C THR A 150 7.89 10.65 7.74
N GLU A 151 6.88 9.84 8.06
CA GLU A 151 6.83 9.06 9.30
C GLU A 151 7.90 7.97 9.29
N MET A 152 8.60 7.80 10.41
CA MET A 152 9.61 6.75 10.58
C MET A 152 8.97 5.40 10.90
N TYR A 153 9.38 4.36 10.17
CA TYR A 153 9.14 2.95 10.51
C TYR A 153 10.46 2.26 10.86
N GLY A 154 10.43 1.36 11.85
CA GLY A 154 11.61 0.64 12.30
C GLY A 154 11.35 -0.84 12.53
N GLU A 155 12.38 -1.65 12.32
CA GLU A 155 12.36 -3.08 12.65
C GLU A 155 12.21 -3.30 14.19
N PRO A 156 11.66 -4.46 14.64
CA PRO A 156 11.25 -5.58 13.79
C PRO A 156 9.88 -5.35 13.14
N PHE A 157 9.77 -5.61 11.84
CA PHE A 157 8.49 -5.77 11.16
C PHE A 157 8.04 -7.22 11.33
N GLN A 158 6.93 -7.40 12.04
CA GLN A 158 6.41 -8.73 12.40
C GLN A 158 5.65 -9.37 11.24
N VAL A 159 6.38 -9.72 10.20
CA VAL A 159 5.89 -10.46 9.03
C VAL A 159 6.78 -11.67 8.78
N PRO A 160 6.30 -12.71 8.07
CA PRO A 160 7.14 -13.83 7.68
C PRO A 160 8.29 -13.36 6.77
N ALA A 161 9.30 -14.21 6.60
CA ALA A 161 10.34 -13.94 5.61
C ALA A 161 9.69 -13.71 4.24
N PRO A 162 10.00 -12.61 3.55
CA PRO A 162 9.49 -12.35 2.21
C PRO A 162 10.12 -13.32 1.21
N ASP A 163 9.43 -13.56 0.09
CA ASP A 163 10.01 -14.27 -1.03
C ASP A 163 11.14 -13.45 -1.67
N GLU A 164 10.95 -12.11 -1.74
CA GLU A 164 11.97 -11.16 -2.20
C GLU A 164 11.87 -9.84 -1.42
N THR A 165 13.04 -9.25 -1.12
CA THR A 165 13.15 -7.89 -0.59
C THR A 165 13.67 -7.00 -1.71
N VAL A 166 12.84 -6.06 -2.17
CA VAL A 166 13.19 -5.13 -3.26
C VAL A 166 13.79 -3.85 -2.69
N PHE A 167 13.19 -3.33 -1.61
CA PHE A 167 13.60 -2.07 -0.99
C PHE A 167 13.86 -2.21 0.51
N VAL A 168 14.89 -1.46 0.97
CA VAL A 168 15.19 -1.26 2.39
C VAL A 168 15.36 0.22 2.65
N SER A 169 14.68 0.74 3.66
CA SER A 169 14.76 2.13 4.07
C SER A 169 15.76 2.33 5.21
N TRP A 170 16.43 3.45 5.17
CA TRP A 170 17.16 4.04 6.27
C TRP A 170 16.55 5.41 6.57
N PHE A 171 16.34 5.69 7.86
CA PHE A 171 15.82 6.97 8.35
C PHE A 171 16.93 7.79 8.99
N GLU A 172 16.79 9.11 8.98
CA GLU A 172 17.78 10.04 9.53
C GLU A 172 18.11 9.76 10.99
N GLY A 173 17.14 9.27 11.78
CA GLY A 173 17.32 8.82 13.15
C GLY A 173 18.16 7.54 13.31
N GLY A 174 18.51 6.87 12.20
CA GLY A 174 19.32 5.64 12.17
C GLY A 174 18.52 4.35 12.11
N GLU A 175 17.19 4.41 12.14
CA GLU A 175 16.32 3.25 12.00
C GLU A 175 16.40 2.68 10.59
N VAL A 176 16.25 1.36 10.51
CA VAL A 176 16.21 0.58 9.26
C VAL A 176 14.89 -0.16 9.18
N PHE A 177 14.34 -0.25 7.97
CA PHE A 177 13.08 -0.94 7.74
C PHE A 177 13.05 -1.61 6.36
N ARG A 178 12.52 -2.84 6.31
CA ARG A 178 12.28 -3.55 5.05
C ARG A 178 11.04 -2.94 4.37
N SER A 179 11.24 -2.04 3.43
CA SER A 179 10.21 -1.15 2.90
C SER A 179 9.55 -1.59 1.59
N GLY A 180 10.13 -2.59 0.90
CA GLY A 180 9.56 -3.16 -0.31
C GLY A 180 9.67 -4.68 -0.31
N LEU A 181 8.56 -5.38 -0.04
CA LEU A 181 8.52 -6.82 0.20
C LEU A 181 7.55 -7.54 -0.71
N CYS A 182 8.02 -8.59 -1.36
CA CYS A 182 7.20 -9.46 -2.19
C CYS A 182 6.86 -10.76 -1.46
N TYR A 183 5.60 -11.19 -1.61
CA TYR A 183 5.11 -12.47 -1.11
C TYR A 183 4.27 -13.17 -2.16
N LYS A 184 4.32 -14.51 -2.19
CA LYS A 184 3.39 -15.36 -2.94
C LYS A 184 2.38 -15.97 -1.97
N ARG A 185 1.10 -15.92 -2.34
CA ARG A 185 0.03 -16.55 -1.57
C ARG A 185 -0.97 -17.18 -2.53
N GLY A 186 -1.05 -18.51 -2.51
CA GLY A 186 -1.75 -19.25 -3.56
C GLY A 186 -1.13 -18.93 -4.94
N ASN A 187 -1.95 -18.49 -5.88
CA ASN A 187 -1.51 -18.05 -7.20
C ASN A 187 -1.21 -16.53 -7.26
N GLY A 188 -1.59 -15.77 -6.23
CA GLY A 188 -1.43 -14.32 -6.20
C GLY A 188 -0.09 -13.86 -5.67
N LYS A 189 0.23 -12.62 -6.01
CA LYS A 189 1.41 -11.92 -5.55
C LYS A 189 1.00 -10.73 -4.68
N ILE A 190 1.71 -10.53 -3.59
CA ILE A 190 1.49 -9.39 -2.68
C ILE A 190 2.78 -8.58 -2.66
N PHE A 191 2.65 -7.28 -2.85
CA PHE A 191 3.74 -6.34 -2.66
C PHE A 191 3.37 -5.36 -1.55
N TYR A 192 4.19 -5.32 -0.51
CA TYR A 192 4.11 -4.29 0.52
C TYR A 192 5.09 -3.17 0.20
N PHE A 193 4.60 -1.92 0.23
CA PHE A 193 5.43 -0.74 0.02
C PHE A 193 5.21 0.26 1.15
N ARG A 194 6.27 0.55 1.88
CA ARG A 194 6.22 1.37 3.09
C ARG A 194 5.90 2.85 2.86
N PRO A 195 6.48 3.56 1.87
CA PRO A 195 6.21 4.99 1.68
C PRO A 195 4.72 5.29 1.52
N GLY A 196 4.28 6.48 1.99
CA GLY A 196 2.92 6.89 1.71
C GLY A 196 2.09 7.41 2.89
N HIS A 197 2.73 8.04 3.88
CA HIS A 197 1.99 8.70 4.99
C HIS A 197 1.17 9.88 4.46
N GLU A 198 -0.08 9.99 4.91
CA GLU A 198 -1.07 10.96 4.41
C GLU A 198 -0.77 12.41 4.79
N SER A 199 -0.01 12.65 5.86
CA SER A 199 0.38 14.01 6.26
C SER A 199 1.55 14.58 5.46
N TYR A 200 2.05 13.84 4.46
CA TYR A 200 3.15 14.27 3.59
C TYR A 200 2.80 14.01 2.12
N PRO A 201 3.27 14.85 1.17
CA PRO A 201 2.90 14.74 -0.24
C PRO A 201 3.66 13.62 -0.98
N VAL A 202 3.78 12.44 -0.37
CA VAL A 202 4.63 11.32 -0.85
C VAL A 202 4.18 10.81 -2.22
N TYR A 203 2.87 10.79 -2.50
CA TYR A 203 2.33 10.28 -3.77
C TYR A 203 2.38 11.28 -4.93
N TYR A 204 3.01 12.45 -4.74
CA TYR A 204 3.27 13.43 -5.79
C TYR A 204 4.73 13.40 -6.28
N ASN A 205 5.56 12.50 -5.77
CA ASN A 205 6.97 12.34 -6.16
C ASN A 205 7.13 11.33 -7.29
#